data_b44690545ee553faee0c78529a90136b
#
_entry.id   b44690545ee553faee0c78529a90136b
#
_cell.length_a   1.000
_cell.length_b   1.000
_cell.length_c   1.000
_cell.angle_alpha   90.00
_cell.angle_beta   90.00
_cell.angle_gamma   90.00
#
_symmetry.space_group_name_H-M   'P 1'
#
loop_
_entity.id
_entity.type
_entity.pdbx_description
1 polymer ?
#
loop_
_entity_poly.entity_id
_entity_poly.type
_entity_poly.pdbx_seq_one_letter_code
_entity_poly.pdbx_strand_id
1 'polypeptide(L)'
;MADLWYAAYGSNLARDRFTTYLSGGRPVGAARHYPGARDPRPPSDDRPLLLPGRIYFAGRSLTWGGGMAFYDPDAPGTVYARAYRLSAEQFSDLAAQEMRRDPGTDLDLAPVLAGRRHSYGPGRYETLHLVGELEQHPVLTFTAPVDHGLAPNPPGPGYLATIARGLRECHRLSDDTVVAYLDAARAVSGS
;
A
#
# COMPACT_ATOMS: atom_id res chain seq x y z
N MET A 1 9.26 -20.44 -2.09
CA MET A 1 8.74 -19.78 -0.87
C MET A 1 7.22 -19.79 -0.91
N ALA A 2 6.55 -19.79 0.27
CA ALA A 2 5.09 -19.80 0.34
C ALA A 2 4.48 -18.49 -0.13
N ASP A 3 3.22 -18.51 -0.57
CA ASP A 3 2.43 -17.33 -0.89
C ASP A 3 2.18 -16.49 0.37
N LEU A 4 1.86 -15.23 0.16
CA LEU A 4 1.44 -14.29 1.19
C LEU A 4 0.39 -13.33 0.64
N TRP A 5 -0.26 -12.57 1.53
CA TRP A 5 -1.17 -11.50 1.14
C TRP A 5 -0.52 -10.13 1.34
N TYR A 6 -0.59 -9.29 0.33
CA TYR A 6 -0.25 -7.87 0.43
C TYR A 6 -1.53 -7.05 0.65
N ALA A 7 -1.61 -6.33 1.76
CA ALA A 7 -2.72 -5.42 2.05
C ALA A 7 -2.41 -4.01 1.54
N ALA A 8 -3.07 -3.61 0.46
CA ALA A 8 -2.99 -2.28 -0.13
C ALA A 8 -4.07 -1.35 0.42
N TYR A 9 -3.71 -0.18 0.93
CA TYR A 9 -4.62 0.82 1.51
C TYR A 9 -4.56 2.19 0.82
N GLY A 10 -3.61 2.38 -0.10
CA GLY A 10 -3.42 3.60 -0.89
C GLY A 10 -3.87 3.44 -2.34
N SER A 11 -3.15 4.03 -3.30
CA SER A 11 -3.51 3.94 -4.72
C SER A 11 -3.55 2.51 -5.27
N ASN A 12 -2.84 1.57 -4.64
CA ASN A 12 -2.85 0.17 -5.02
C ASN A 12 -4.18 -0.55 -4.69
N LEU A 13 -5.14 0.11 -4.01
CA LEU A 13 -6.54 -0.35 -3.95
C LEU A 13 -7.14 -0.49 -5.35
N ALA A 14 -6.78 0.39 -6.29
CA ALA A 14 -7.17 0.27 -7.68
C ALA A 14 -6.33 -0.80 -8.38
N ARG A 15 -7.00 -1.84 -8.91
CA ARG A 15 -6.34 -3.04 -9.44
C ARG A 15 -5.41 -2.75 -10.62
N ASP A 16 -5.84 -1.91 -11.55
CA ASP A 16 -5.03 -1.51 -12.71
C ASP A 16 -3.74 -0.80 -12.28
N ARG A 17 -3.85 0.06 -11.25
CA ARG A 17 -2.69 0.72 -10.67
C ARG A 17 -1.73 -0.28 -10.04
N PHE A 18 -2.23 -1.21 -9.26
CA PHE A 18 -1.42 -2.26 -8.63
C PHE A 18 -0.73 -3.15 -9.67
N THR A 19 -1.46 -3.57 -10.71
CA THR A 19 -0.94 -4.45 -11.77
C THR A 19 0.33 -3.90 -12.41
N THR A 20 0.50 -2.58 -12.47
CA THR A 20 1.70 -1.94 -13.03
C THR A 20 2.98 -2.28 -12.26
N TYR A 21 2.90 -2.62 -10.98
CA TYR A 21 4.07 -3.09 -10.22
C TYR A 21 4.53 -4.47 -10.67
N LEU A 22 3.62 -5.31 -11.15
CA LEU A 22 3.95 -6.65 -11.63
C LEU A 22 4.32 -6.63 -13.11
N SER A 23 3.47 -6.06 -13.96
CA SER A 23 3.66 -6.07 -15.41
C SER A 23 4.63 -5.00 -15.94
N GLY A 24 5.03 -4.05 -15.11
CA GLY A 24 5.78 -2.88 -15.55
C GLY A 24 4.91 -1.87 -16.31
N GLY A 25 5.52 -0.76 -16.72
CA GLY A 25 4.85 0.28 -17.50
C GLY A 25 4.58 1.56 -16.73
N ARG A 26 3.69 2.38 -17.26
CA ARG A 26 3.32 3.66 -16.68
C ARG A 26 1.82 3.72 -16.41
N PRO A 27 1.39 3.87 -15.15
CA PRO A 27 -0.03 4.06 -14.85
C PRO A 27 -0.57 5.34 -15.51
N VAL A 28 -1.84 5.32 -15.87
CA VAL A 28 -2.51 6.51 -16.44
C VAL A 28 -2.44 7.67 -15.46
N GLY A 29 -1.98 8.83 -15.92
CA GLY A 29 -1.81 10.04 -15.12
C GLY A 29 -0.58 10.06 -14.21
N ALA A 30 0.24 9.00 -14.18
CA ALA A 30 1.46 8.96 -13.38
C ALA A 30 2.70 9.43 -14.17
N ALA A 31 3.59 10.16 -13.50
CA ALA A 31 4.86 10.59 -14.09
C ALA A 31 5.90 9.46 -14.15
N ARG A 32 5.80 8.48 -13.23
CA ARG A 32 6.80 7.42 -13.07
C ARG A 32 6.51 6.20 -13.94
N HIS A 33 7.56 5.64 -14.55
CA HIS A 33 7.59 4.30 -15.13
C HIS A 33 8.01 3.28 -14.07
N TYR A 34 7.38 2.10 -14.07
CA TYR A 34 7.68 0.98 -13.17
C TYR A 34 8.39 -0.13 -13.95
N PRO A 35 9.46 -0.74 -13.41
CA PRO A 35 10.19 -1.79 -14.12
C PRO A 35 9.38 -3.08 -14.26
N GLY A 36 8.43 -3.33 -13.35
CA GLY A 36 7.74 -4.61 -13.22
C GLY A 36 8.42 -5.54 -12.22
N ALA A 37 7.85 -6.71 -12.04
CA ALA A 37 8.40 -7.79 -11.23
C ALA A 37 9.03 -8.87 -12.12
N ARG A 38 9.90 -9.72 -11.55
CA ARG A 38 10.44 -10.92 -12.21
C ARG A 38 9.34 -11.87 -12.67
N ASP A 39 8.29 -12.00 -11.85
CA ASP A 39 7.06 -12.68 -12.22
C ASP A 39 5.97 -11.65 -12.51
N PRO A 40 5.67 -11.36 -13.80
CA PRO A 40 4.71 -10.34 -14.19
C PRO A 40 3.25 -10.81 -14.14
N ARG A 41 2.99 -12.07 -13.77
CA ARG A 41 1.64 -12.62 -13.72
C ARG A 41 0.76 -11.84 -12.75
N PRO A 42 -0.54 -11.75 -12.98
CA PRO A 42 -1.46 -11.11 -12.05
C PRO A 42 -1.45 -11.85 -10.70
N PRO A 43 -1.90 -11.20 -9.61
CA PRO A 43 -2.12 -11.86 -8.33
C PRO A 43 -3.01 -13.10 -8.52
N SER A 44 -2.72 -14.17 -7.78
CA SER A 44 -3.52 -15.41 -7.86
C SER A 44 -4.92 -15.25 -7.29
N ASP A 45 -5.12 -14.28 -6.39
CA ASP A 45 -6.42 -13.88 -5.84
C ASP A 45 -6.37 -12.43 -5.35
N ASP A 46 -7.55 -11.77 -5.21
CA ASP A 46 -7.68 -10.50 -4.53
C ASP A 46 -9.03 -10.34 -3.83
N ARG A 47 -9.03 -9.70 -2.63
CA ARG A 47 -10.21 -9.61 -1.76
C ARG A 47 -10.27 -8.30 -0.98
N PRO A 48 -11.48 -7.84 -0.60
CA PRO A 48 -11.62 -6.79 0.39
C PRO A 48 -11.11 -7.28 1.75
N LEU A 49 -10.42 -6.38 2.46
CA LEU A 49 -9.91 -6.60 3.80
C LEU A 49 -10.13 -5.35 4.65
N LEU A 50 -10.53 -5.53 5.91
CA LEU A 50 -10.59 -4.46 6.89
C LEU A 50 -9.45 -4.63 7.88
N LEU A 51 -8.71 -3.56 8.14
CA LEU A 51 -7.63 -3.52 9.12
C LEU A 51 -7.99 -2.55 10.25
N PRO A 52 -7.57 -2.80 11.50
CA PRO A 52 -7.64 -1.81 12.55
C PRO A 52 -6.69 -0.65 12.22
N GLY A 53 -6.96 0.55 12.77
CA GLY A 53 -6.11 1.70 12.54
C GLY A 53 -6.71 2.74 11.62
N ARG A 54 -5.86 3.62 11.12
CA ARG A 54 -6.26 4.68 10.17
C ARG A 54 -5.21 4.87 9.07
N ILE A 55 -5.62 5.54 8.00
CA ILE A 55 -4.67 6.12 7.04
C ILE A 55 -4.56 7.63 7.29
N TYR A 56 -3.40 8.18 6.93
CA TYR A 56 -3.13 9.61 6.91
C TYR A 56 -2.26 9.96 5.71
N PHE A 57 -2.16 11.26 5.37
CA PHE A 57 -1.37 11.71 4.24
C PHE A 57 -0.21 12.59 4.70
N ALA A 58 1.00 12.28 4.24
CA ALA A 58 2.21 13.01 4.59
C ALA A 58 3.24 13.01 3.46
N GLY A 59 4.27 13.83 3.62
CA GLY A 59 5.38 13.92 2.67
C GLY A 59 4.92 14.37 1.29
N ARG A 60 5.71 14.07 0.24
CA ARG A 60 5.39 14.45 -1.14
C ARG A 60 5.55 13.29 -2.10
N SER A 61 4.50 12.99 -2.82
CA SER A 61 4.51 12.03 -3.93
C SER A 61 5.15 12.66 -5.17
N LEU A 62 6.16 11.97 -5.73
CA LEU A 62 6.73 12.35 -7.03
C LEU A 62 5.85 11.89 -8.20
N THR A 63 4.94 10.93 -7.95
CA THR A 63 4.06 10.37 -8.97
C THR A 63 2.79 11.20 -9.14
N TRP A 64 2.20 11.65 -8.02
CA TRP A 64 0.86 12.26 -7.99
C TRP A 64 0.86 13.73 -7.58
N GLY A 65 1.99 14.24 -7.03
CA GLY A 65 2.01 15.49 -6.27
C GLY A 65 1.25 15.34 -4.93
N GLY A 66 1.41 16.30 -4.01
CA GLY A 66 0.77 16.23 -2.70
C GLY A 66 1.25 15.07 -1.82
N GLY A 67 0.53 14.80 -0.74
CA GLY A 67 0.83 13.77 0.25
C GLY A 67 0.62 12.35 -0.26
N MET A 68 1.33 11.41 0.37
CA MET A 68 1.19 9.96 0.16
C MET A 68 0.44 9.36 1.35
N ALA A 69 -0.33 8.30 1.11
CA ALA A 69 -1.02 7.56 2.17
C ALA A 69 -0.03 6.73 2.97
N PHE A 70 -0.15 6.81 4.29
CA PHE A 70 0.53 5.96 5.26
C PHE A 70 -0.50 5.30 6.18
N TYR A 71 -0.13 4.17 6.76
CA TYR A 71 -0.94 3.39 7.67
C TYR A 71 -0.40 3.52 9.10
N ASP A 72 -1.31 3.84 10.02
CA ASP A 72 -1.06 3.90 11.47
C ASP A 72 -1.92 2.80 12.13
N PRO A 73 -1.31 1.66 12.50
CA PRO A 73 -2.03 0.53 13.11
C PRO A 73 -2.48 0.81 14.54
N ASP A 74 -1.84 1.77 15.24
CA ASP A 74 -2.06 2.05 16.65
C ASP A 74 -3.17 3.10 16.87
N ALA A 75 -3.59 3.78 15.82
CA ALA A 75 -4.68 4.73 15.88
C ALA A 75 -6.06 4.04 15.91
N PRO A 76 -7.07 4.66 16.54
CA PRO A 76 -8.44 4.13 16.46
C PRO A 76 -9.01 4.27 15.04
N GLY A 77 -9.83 3.28 14.63
CA GLY A 77 -10.55 3.33 13.36
C GLY A 77 -10.49 2.02 12.57
N THR A 78 -10.91 2.12 11.32
CA THR A 78 -10.94 1.01 10.37
C THR A 78 -10.38 1.46 9.03
N VAL A 79 -9.45 0.70 8.47
CA VAL A 79 -8.85 0.92 7.16
C VAL A 79 -9.43 -0.07 6.16
N TYR A 80 -9.98 0.45 5.08
CA TYR A 80 -10.37 -0.35 3.92
C TYR A 80 -9.12 -0.67 3.09
N ALA A 81 -8.78 -1.95 3.04
CA ALA A 81 -7.64 -2.45 2.27
C ALA A 81 -8.08 -3.46 1.22
N ARG A 82 -7.27 -3.64 0.20
CA ARG A 82 -7.39 -4.74 -0.75
C ARG A 82 -6.23 -5.68 -0.54
N ALA A 83 -6.54 -6.93 -0.23
CA ALA A 83 -5.54 -7.98 -0.10
C ALA A 83 -5.29 -8.61 -1.48
N TYR A 84 -4.03 -8.67 -1.91
CA TYR A 84 -3.57 -9.37 -3.12
C TYR A 84 -2.74 -10.57 -2.73
N ARG A 85 -3.09 -11.76 -3.22
CA ARG A 85 -2.30 -12.96 -3.00
C ARG A 85 -1.15 -13.05 -3.99
N LEU A 86 0.06 -13.01 -3.48
CA LEU A 86 1.31 -12.94 -4.22
C LEU A 86 2.24 -14.07 -3.82
N SER A 87 3.12 -14.48 -4.74
CA SER A 87 4.30 -15.24 -4.35
C SER A 87 5.27 -14.36 -3.55
N ALA A 88 6.12 -14.96 -2.72
CA ALA A 88 7.15 -14.21 -1.99
C ALA A 88 8.11 -13.46 -2.92
N GLU A 89 8.36 -13.97 -4.13
CA GLU A 89 9.15 -13.30 -5.17
C GLU A 89 8.45 -12.04 -5.66
N GLN A 90 7.15 -12.13 -6.04
CA GLN A 90 6.35 -10.97 -6.46
C GLN A 90 6.30 -9.90 -5.37
N PHE A 91 6.10 -10.32 -4.11
CA PHE A 91 6.08 -9.39 -2.99
C PHE A 91 7.44 -8.73 -2.75
N SER A 92 8.55 -9.46 -2.90
CA SER A 92 9.90 -8.90 -2.79
C SER A 92 10.16 -7.83 -3.85
N ASP A 93 9.75 -8.07 -5.09
CA ASP A 93 9.90 -7.11 -6.19
C ASP A 93 8.96 -5.90 -6.03
N LEU A 94 7.75 -6.10 -5.50
CA LEU A 94 6.86 -5.01 -5.10
C LEU A 94 7.51 -4.15 -4.00
N ALA A 95 8.04 -4.80 -2.96
CA ALA A 95 8.71 -4.13 -1.84
C ALA A 95 9.91 -3.30 -2.32
N ALA A 96 10.74 -3.86 -3.18
CA ALA A 96 11.87 -3.14 -3.77
C ALA A 96 11.40 -1.86 -4.48
N GLN A 97 10.36 -1.94 -5.31
CA GLN A 97 9.83 -0.79 -6.04
C GLN A 97 9.22 0.29 -5.11
N GLU A 98 8.51 -0.11 -4.02
CA GLU A 98 7.99 0.81 -3.00
C GLU A 98 9.14 1.47 -2.22
N MET A 99 10.20 0.73 -1.91
CA MET A 99 11.42 1.21 -1.27
C MET A 99 12.36 1.97 -2.23
N ARG A 100 11.95 2.15 -3.51
CA ARG A 100 12.74 2.79 -4.58
C ARG A 100 14.06 2.09 -4.88
N ARG A 101 14.05 0.78 -4.78
CA ARG A 101 15.13 -0.11 -5.17
C ARG A 101 14.76 -0.85 -6.45
N ASP A 102 15.73 -1.38 -7.15
CA ASP A 102 15.47 -2.23 -8.30
C ASP A 102 14.96 -3.61 -7.85
N PRO A 103 13.94 -4.18 -8.52
CA PRO A 103 13.52 -5.56 -8.28
C PRO A 103 14.63 -6.54 -8.70
N GLY A 104 14.55 -7.79 -8.24
CA GLY A 104 15.47 -8.83 -8.64
C GLY A 104 16.13 -9.60 -7.49
N THR A 105 15.89 -9.19 -6.24
CA THR A 105 16.40 -9.87 -5.05
C THR A 105 15.28 -10.16 -4.08
N ASP A 106 15.25 -11.36 -3.53
CA ASP A 106 14.27 -11.74 -2.54
C ASP A 106 14.51 -11.00 -1.22
N LEU A 107 13.43 -10.45 -0.67
CA LEU A 107 13.46 -9.80 0.64
C LEU A 107 13.42 -10.87 1.73
N ASP A 108 14.30 -10.77 2.71
CA ASP A 108 14.23 -11.62 3.90
C ASP A 108 13.02 -11.22 4.76
N LEU A 109 11.97 -12.02 4.73
CA LEU A 109 10.72 -11.78 5.48
C LEU A 109 10.77 -12.34 6.90
N ALA A 110 11.78 -13.12 7.29
CA ALA A 110 11.84 -13.76 8.62
C ALA A 110 11.73 -12.72 9.76
N PRO A 111 12.40 -11.53 9.71
CA PRO A 111 12.30 -10.56 10.78
C PRO A 111 10.87 -10.01 10.99
N VAL A 112 10.14 -9.68 9.91
CA VAL A 112 8.78 -9.16 10.02
C VAL A 112 7.79 -10.25 10.44
N LEU A 113 7.98 -11.48 10.00
CA LEU A 113 7.12 -12.61 10.37
C LEU A 113 7.29 -12.97 11.85
N ALA A 114 8.52 -12.94 12.39
CA ALA A 114 8.79 -13.21 13.79
C ALA A 114 8.41 -12.03 14.70
N GLY A 115 8.78 -10.79 14.33
CA GLY A 115 8.61 -9.61 15.15
C GLY A 115 7.30 -8.84 14.90
N ARG A 116 6.46 -9.29 13.98
CA ARG A 116 5.23 -8.64 13.46
C ARG A 116 5.47 -7.25 12.82
N ARG A 117 6.61 -6.65 13.02
CA ARG A 117 7.05 -5.39 12.43
C ARG A 117 8.55 -5.42 12.24
N HIS A 118 9.01 -4.93 11.09
CA HIS A 118 10.43 -4.77 10.82
C HIS A 118 10.66 -3.61 9.86
N SER A 119 11.72 -2.82 10.11
CA SER A 119 12.14 -1.75 9.21
C SER A 119 13.38 -2.18 8.44
N TYR A 120 13.31 -2.13 7.12
CA TYR A 120 14.41 -2.47 6.20
C TYR A 120 15.26 -1.26 5.83
N GLY A 121 14.95 -0.10 6.41
CA GLY A 121 15.67 1.15 6.22
C GLY A 121 14.85 2.37 6.68
N PRO A 122 15.42 3.59 6.54
CA PRO A 122 14.77 4.82 7.01
C PRO A 122 13.77 5.41 6.01
N GLY A 123 13.56 4.75 4.88
CA GLY A 123 12.71 5.27 3.79
C GLY A 123 11.22 5.17 4.08
N ARG A 124 10.43 5.76 3.18
CA ARG A 124 9.00 6.01 3.37
C ARG A 124 8.13 4.78 3.49
N TYR A 125 8.47 3.69 2.80
CA TYR A 125 7.72 2.43 2.79
C TYR A 125 8.63 1.25 3.14
N GLU A 126 9.65 1.51 3.96
CA GLU A 126 10.62 0.50 4.37
C GLU A 126 10.26 -0.18 5.69
N THR A 127 9.15 0.17 6.31
CA THR A 127 8.61 -0.56 7.47
C THR A 127 7.47 -1.46 7.03
N LEU A 128 7.64 -2.76 7.26
CA LEU A 128 6.61 -3.77 7.04
C LEU A 128 5.92 -4.14 8.34
N HIS A 129 4.62 -4.37 8.26
CA HIS A 129 3.79 -4.90 9.34
C HIS A 129 3.14 -6.20 8.92
N LEU A 130 3.20 -7.22 9.77
CA LEU A 130 2.34 -8.39 9.74
C LEU A 130 1.01 -8.00 10.40
N VAL A 131 0.00 -7.73 9.59
CA VAL A 131 -1.30 -7.22 10.06
C VAL A 131 -2.33 -8.31 10.34
N GLY A 132 -2.02 -9.56 10.02
CA GLY A 132 -2.89 -10.70 10.29
C GLY A 132 -2.53 -11.91 9.43
N GLU A 133 -3.48 -12.82 9.36
CA GLU A 133 -3.44 -13.99 8.48
C GLU A 133 -4.74 -14.08 7.69
N LEU A 134 -4.66 -14.55 6.46
CA LEU A 134 -5.79 -14.85 5.59
C LEU A 134 -5.52 -16.18 4.89
N GLU A 135 -6.43 -17.15 5.03
CA GLU A 135 -6.27 -18.51 4.47
C GLU A 135 -4.91 -19.14 4.82
N GLN A 136 -4.49 -19.03 6.08
CA GLN A 136 -3.23 -19.59 6.60
C GLN A 136 -1.96 -18.99 5.98
N HIS A 137 -2.09 -17.84 5.31
CA HIS A 137 -0.96 -17.09 4.77
C HIS A 137 -0.83 -15.73 5.48
N PRO A 138 0.39 -15.25 5.75
CA PRO A 138 0.59 -13.96 6.40
C PRO A 138 0.11 -12.81 5.52
N VAL A 139 -0.48 -11.80 6.17
CA VAL A 139 -0.90 -10.53 5.53
C VAL A 139 0.11 -9.46 5.90
N LEU A 140 0.81 -8.94 4.91
CA LEU A 140 1.82 -7.89 5.07
C LEU A 140 1.38 -6.57 4.45
N THR A 141 1.78 -5.47 5.05
CA THR A 141 1.62 -4.14 4.46
C THR A 141 2.85 -3.27 4.69
N PHE A 142 3.01 -2.21 3.90
CA PHE A 142 4.10 -1.24 4.02
C PHE A 142 3.59 0.03 4.69
N THR A 143 4.44 0.67 5.50
CA THR A 143 4.22 2.03 6.00
C THR A 143 5.56 2.71 6.29
N ALA A 144 5.51 3.96 6.74
CA ALA A 144 6.70 4.65 7.22
C ALA A 144 7.07 4.18 8.64
N PRO A 145 8.34 4.34 9.07
CA PRO A 145 8.71 4.23 10.48
C PRO A 145 7.88 5.20 11.34
N VAL A 146 7.68 4.91 12.63
CA VAL A 146 6.88 5.78 13.54
C VAL A 146 7.38 7.22 13.54
N ASP A 147 8.70 7.40 13.58
CA ASP A 147 9.35 8.73 13.65
C ASP A 147 9.90 9.16 12.28
N HIS A 148 9.10 8.98 11.21
CA HIS A 148 9.57 9.24 9.84
C HIS A 148 9.81 10.74 9.52
N GLY A 149 9.42 11.66 10.41
CA GLY A 149 9.63 13.11 10.24
C GLY A 149 8.97 13.76 9.02
N LEU A 150 8.06 13.05 8.33
CA LEU A 150 7.36 13.59 7.18
C LEU A 150 6.22 14.52 7.64
N ALA A 151 6.26 15.77 7.20
CA ALA A 151 5.19 16.71 7.51
C ALA A 151 3.86 16.25 6.89
N PRO A 152 2.73 16.45 7.60
CA PRO A 152 1.41 16.29 7.03
C PRO A 152 1.27 17.07 5.73
N ASN A 153 0.65 16.46 4.72
CA ASN A 153 0.49 17.10 3.42
C ASN A 153 -0.76 16.55 2.72
N PRO A 154 -1.69 17.41 2.31
CA PRO A 154 -2.88 16.99 1.57
C PRO A 154 -2.52 16.23 0.29
N PRO A 155 -3.24 15.15 -0.03
CA PRO A 155 -3.01 14.39 -1.25
C PRO A 155 -3.50 15.15 -2.49
N GLY A 156 -2.85 14.91 -3.62
CA GLY A 156 -3.29 15.46 -4.90
C GLY A 156 -4.64 14.85 -5.37
N PRO A 157 -5.44 15.57 -6.18
CA PRO A 157 -6.77 15.12 -6.59
C PRO A 157 -6.74 13.82 -7.40
N GLY A 158 -5.76 13.63 -8.27
CA GLY A 158 -5.60 12.38 -9.04
C GLY A 158 -5.29 11.17 -8.15
N TYR A 159 -4.54 11.38 -7.07
CA TYR A 159 -4.26 10.34 -6.09
C TYR A 159 -5.51 9.93 -5.32
N LEU A 160 -6.28 10.92 -4.83
CA LEU A 160 -7.57 10.67 -4.18
C LEU A 160 -8.56 9.96 -5.10
N ALA A 161 -8.67 10.38 -6.35
CA ALA A 161 -9.54 9.74 -7.34
C ALA A 161 -9.16 8.26 -7.56
N THR A 162 -7.86 7.94 -7.56
CA THR A 162 -7.38 6.56 -7.70
C THR A 162 -7.74 5.72 -6.47
N ILE A 163 -7.55 6.26 -5.26
CA ILE A 163 -7.95 5.56 -4.01
C ILE A 163 -9.47 5.37 -3.98
N ALA A 164 -10.26 6.41 -4.28
CA ALA A 164 -11.72 6.36 -4.32
C ALA A 164 -12.23 5.29 -5.29
N ARG A 165 -11.63 5.19 -6.48
CA ARG A 165 -11.95 4.15 -7.46
C ARG A 165 -11.67 2.76 -6.89
N GLY A 166 -10.51 2.55 -6.28
CA GLY A 166 -10.16 1.27 -5.66
C GLY A 166 -11.10 0.87 -4.52
N LEU A 167 -11.56 1.82 -3.71
CA LEU A 167 -12.56 1.59 -2.66
C LEU A 167 -13.89 1.10 -3.23
N ARG A 168 -14.38 1.72 -4.32
CA ARG A 168 -15.61 1.28 -5.01
C ARG A 168 -15.43 -0.10 -5.65
N GLU A 169 -14.33 -0.32 -6.35
CA GLU A 169 -14.02 -1.59 -7.01
C GLU A 169 -13.98 -2.76 -6.02
N CYS A 170 -13.28 -2.58 -4.91
CA CYS A 170 -12.99 -3.65 -3.97
C CYS A 170 -14.09 -3.84 -2.93
N HIS A 171 -14.56 -2.74 -2.31
CA HIS A 171 -15.49 -2.78 -1.18
C HIS A 171 -16.93 -2.41 -1.56
N ARG A 172 -17.19 -2.00 -2.80
CA ARG A 172 -18.50 -1.59 -3.28
C ARG A 172 -19.14 -0.47 -2.43
N LEU A 173 -18.30 0.42 -1.89
CA LEU A 173 -18.77 1.53 -1.06
C LEU A 173 -19.54 2.55 -1.91
N SER A 174 -20.54 3.17 -1.29
CA SER A 174 -21.23 4.32 -1.87
C SER A 174 -20.32 5.53 -1.96
N ASP A 175 -20.66 6.49 -2.83
CA ASP A 175 -19.88 7.71 -3.00
C ASP A 175 -19.79 8.50 -1.69
N ASP A 176 -20.89 8.62 -0.93
CA ASP A 176 -20.91 9.30 0.37
C ASP A 176 -19.97 8.66 1.38
N THR A 177 -19.93 7.31 1.43
CA THR A 177 -19.02 6.58 2.32
C THR A 177 -17.56 6.79 1.92
N VAL A 178 -17.25 6.77 0.61
CA VAL A 178 -15.92 7.02 0.10
C VAL A 178 -15.45 8.43 0.44
N VAL A 179 -16.32 9.44 0.24
CA VAL A 179 -16.01 10.84 0.56
C VAL A 179 -15.76 10.99 2.05
N ALA A 180 -16.65 10.50 2.91
CA ALA A 180 -16.50 10.58 4.37
C ALA A 180 -15.21 9.93 4.86
N TYR A 181 -14.85 8.74 4.33
CA TYR A 181 -13.61 8.04 4.67
C TYR A 181 -12.36 8.85 4.28
N LEU A 182 -12.33 9.38 3.07
CA LEU A 182 -11.18 10.14 2.58
C LEU A 182 -11.05 11.51 3.26
N ASP A 183 -12.16 12.16 3.59
CA ASP A 183 -12.16 13.43 4.33
C ASP A 183 -11.65 13.25 5.76
N ALA A 184 -12.05 12.16 6.44
CA ALA A 184 -11.52 11.80 7.75
C ALA A 184 -9.99 11.59 7.70
N ALA A 185 -9.48 10.89 6.68
CA ALA A 185 -8.04 10.70 6.49
C ALA A 185 -7.29 12.01 6.20
N ARG A 186 -7.92 12.96 5.48
CA ARG A 186 -7.34 14.28 5.18
C ARG A 186 -7.32 15.20 6.40
N ALA A 187 -8.33 15.14 7.25
CA ALA A 187 -8.40 15.97 8.46
C ALA A 187 -7.21 15.72 9.40
N VAL A 188 -6.76 14.46 9.51
CA VAL A 188 -5.55 14.09 10.27
C VAL A 188 -4.27 14.70 9.67
N SER A 189 -4.29 15.00 8.37
CA SER A 189 -3.12 15.47 7.62
C SER A 189 -3.04 17.00 7.53
N GLY A 190 -4.00 17.71 8.08
CA GLY A 190 -4.10 19.18 8.10
C GLY A 190 -3.94 19.80 9.48
N SER A 191 -3.70 18.97 10.50
CA SER A 191 -3.41 19.38 11.90
C SER A 191 -1.90 19.38 12.12
#